data_3ce0b96324a33a14f5d619d39208606e
#
_entry.id   3ce0b96324a33a14f5d619d39208606e
#
_cell.length_a   1.000
_cell.length_b   1.000
_cell.length_c   1.000
_cell.angle_alpha   90.00
_cell.angle_beta   90.00
_cell.angle_gamma   90.00
#
_symmetry.space_group_name_H-M   'P 1'
#
loop_
_entity.id
_entity.type
_entity.pdbx_description
1 polymer ?
#
loop_
_entity_poly.entity_id
_entity_poly.type
_entity_poly.pdbx_seq_one_letter_code
_entity_poly.pdbx_strand_id
1 'polypeptide(L)'
;RLLEIVPNKNVRIVLIDNNNGISDLAAKQAEKLAYKNIFVLENGVDGWLNSGFKLFDGINVPSKTFGELVEHKYHTPSITPNKLFNKQQQKKDIIILDGRPFEEYEKMSIPGSICCPNAEIPYKVSSLVKDSKTEIIVNCAGRTRSIIGAQGLINFGIKNKVYALENGTQGWFLSDLKLDHGKKNFLDLKPNKTEVKRLRSRIKFLLNENKIEILNLKKVNNIISNKIRSTYIFDVSSEKLTTDIKDFIQNVPGGQLVQATDNFIGVLNSQIILLDDGDLVRAGMTALWLKKLNFDCYVLDINNEEIKSLNLEDNEEYQYQSYQKQTLSELQITKNNLIFDTRYSVDFCKSRLKQSTWLNRSNLNDYDNLNDEKIILVCDDNHKITLIYEDLKIK
;
A
#
# COMPACT_ATOMS: atom_id res chain seq x y z
N ARG A 1 8.88 7.88 -7.96
CA ARG A 1 7.55 7.72 -7.37
C ARG A 1 6.44 8.53 -8.07
N LEU A 2 6.69 9.81 -8.45
CA LEU A 2 5.66 10.61 -9.15
C LEU A 2 5.20 9.92 -10.44
N LEU A 3 6.13 9.39 -11.24
CA LEU A 3 5.84 8.64 -12.47
C LEU A 3 4.98 7.38 -12.23
N GLU A 4 5.14 6.73 -11.10
CA GLU A 4 4.35 5.53 -10.71
C GLU A 4 2.94 5.91 -10.26
N ILE A 5 2.83 6.99 -9.45
CA ILE A 5 1.56 7.44 -8.87
C ILE A 5 0.74 8.23 -9.89
N VAL A 6 1.38 8.94 -10.80
CA VAL A 6 0.75 9.78 -11.82
C VAL A 6 1.34 9.45 -13.20
N PRO A 7 1.04 8.27 -13.77
CA PRO A 7 1.67 7.81 -15.01
C PRO A 7 1.30 8.65 -16.24
N ASN A 8 0.14 9.28 -16.26
CA ASN A 8 -0.29 10.15 -17.37
C ASN A 8 0.16 11.59 -17.15
N LYS A 9 1.13 12.05 -17.93
CA LYS A 9 1.72 13.41 -17.83
C LYS A 9 0.79 14.56 -18.21
N ASN A 10 -0.38 14.27 -18.77
CA ASN A 10 -1.37 15.27 -19.18
C ASN A 10 -2.45 15.55 -18.12
N VAL A 11 -2.47 14.82 -17.02
CA VAL A 11 -3.44 15.07 -15.94
C VAL A 11 -3.13 16.38 -15.23
N ARG A 12 -4.16 16.98 -14.63
CA ARG A 12 -3.99 18.15 -13.77
C ARG A 12 -3.42 17.70 -12.42
N ILE A 13 -2.31 18.29 -12.02
CA ILE A 13 -1.66 18.09 -10.73
C ILE A 13 -1.81 19.39 -9.93
N VAL A 14 -2.30 19.29 -8.71
CA VAL A 14 -2.31 20.39 -7.74
C VAL A 14 -1.38 20.02 -6.61
N LEU A 15 -0.34 20.79 -6.41
CA LEU A 15 0.63 20.64 -5.34
C LEU A 15 0.23 21.51 -4.14
N ILE A 16 0.34 20.96 -2.95
CA ILE A 16 -0.07 21.61 -1.71
C ILE A 16 1.04 21.43 -0.67
N ASP A 17 1.36 22.50 0.05
CA ASP A 17 2.30 22.47 1.16
C ASP A 17 1.78 23.29 2.37
N ASN A 18 2.61 23.46 3.37
CA ASN A 18 2.32 24.28 4.56
C ASN A 18 2.82 25.72 4.38
N ASN A 19 2.73 26.27 3.17
CA ASN A 19 3.21 27.62 2.81
C ASN A 19 4.72 27.82 3.08
N ASN A 20 5.51 26.78 2.79
CA ASN A 20 6.97 26.75 2.99
C ASN A 20 7.77 26.63 1.69
N GLY A 21 7.13 26.80 0.52
CA GLY A 21 7.77 26.83 -0.80
C GLY A 21 8.16 25.47 -1.37
N ILE A 22 7.84 24.36 -0.68
CA ILE A 22 8.15 23.00 -1.17
C ILE A 22 7.33 22.68 -2.43
N SER A 23 6.10 23.16 -2.52
CA SER A 23 5.24 22.96 -3.68
C SER A 23 5.83 23.61 -4.94
N ASP A 24 6.45 24.78 -4.83
CA ASP A 24 7.11 25.44 -5.95
C ASP A 24 8.33 24.66 -6.45
N LEU A 25 9.14 24.13 -5.52
CA LEU A 25 10.26 23.25 -5.87
C LEU A 25 9.78 21.96 -6.55
N ALA A 26 8.72 21.37 -6.02
CA ALA A 26 8.11 20.16 -6.59
C ALA A 26 7.53 20.42 -7.98
N ALA A 27 6.92 21.59 -8.21
CA ALA A 27 6.42 21.99 -9.52
C ALA A 27 7.53 22.03 -10.56
N LYS A 28 8.65 22.70 -10.24
CA LYS A 28 9.83 22.76 -11.12
C LYS A 28 10.39 21.38 -11.46
N GLN A 29 10.38 20.45 -10.50
CA GLN A 29 10.81 19.07 -10.75
C GLN A 29 9.80 18.30 -11.62
N ALA A 30 8.51 18.50 -11.41
CA ALA A 30 7.48 17.88 -12.24
C ALA A 30 7.53 18.38 -13.69
N GLU A 31 7.83 19.68 -13.92
CA GLU A 31 8.06 20.22 -15.26
C GLU A 31 9.23 19.54 -15.96
N LYS A 32 10.35 19.31 -15.27
CA LYS A 32 11.50 18.55 -15.81
C LYS A 32 11.14 17.12 -16.21
N LEU A 33 10.15 16.52 -15.54
CA LEU A 33 9.58 15.21 -15.87
C LEU A 33 8.53 15.29 -16.99
N ALA A 34 8.37 16.44 -17.64
CA ALA A 34 7.45 16.72 -18.75
C ALA A 34 5.94 16.63 -18.37
N TYR A 35 5.59 16.87 -17.11
CA TYR A 35 4.20 17.15 -16.75
C TYR A 35 3.80 18.55 -17.20
N LYS A 36 2.58 18.70 -17.77
CA LYS A 36 2.17 19.93 -18.45
C LYS A 36 1.18 20.78 -17.67
N ASN A 37 0.40 20.19 -16.80
CA ASN A 37 -0.73 20.84 -16.12
C ASN A 37 -0.49 20.85 -14.61
N ILE A 38 0.47 21.63 -14.16
CA ILE A 38 0.89 21.71 -12.76
C ILE A 38 0.40 23.03 -12.18
N PHE A 39 -0.18 22.94 -10.99
CA PHE A 39 -0.69 24.08 -10.21
C PHE A 39 -0.18 23.95 -8.78
N VAL A 40 0.09 25.07 -8.16
CA VAL A 40 0.40 25.17 -6.73
C VAL A 40 -0.80 25.84 -6.05
N LEU A 41 -1.27 25.27 -4.93
CA LEU A 41 -2.35 25.87 -4.17
C LEU A 41 -1.84 27.09 -3.43
N GLU A 42 -2.42 28.24 -3.76
CA GLU A 42 -2.08 29.52 -3.13
C GLU A 42 -2.29 29.46 -1.61
N ASN A 43 -1.27 29.90 -0.85
CA ASN A 43 -1.23 29.81 0.62
C ASN A 43 -1.37 28.39 1.18
N GLY A 44 -1.18 27.34 0.37
CA GLY A 44 -1.14 25.95 0.80
C GLY A 44 -2.33 25.50 1.61
N VAL A 45 -2.06 24.78 2.71
CA VAL A 45 -3.10 24.26 3.62
C VAL A 45 -3.90 25.38 4.28
N ASP A 46 -3.28 26.51 4.62
CA ASP A 46 -3.97 27.66 5.21
C ASP A 46 -4.92 28.32 4.20
N GLY A 47 -4.54 28.41 2.94
CA GLY A 47 -5.40 28.88 1.86
C GLY A 47 -6.66 28.02 1.71
N TRP A 48 -6.53 26.69 1.84
CA TRP A 48 -7.65 25.77 1.84
C TRP A 48 -8.63 26.02 3.01
N LEU A 49 -8.09 26.15 4.23
CA LEU A 49 -8.90 26.47 5.43
C LEU A 49 -9.60 27.83 5.34
N ASN A 50 -8.87 28.85 4.92
CA ASN A 50 -9.39 30.22 4.80
C ASN A 50 -10.50 30.34 3.73
N SER A 51 -10.50 29.40 2.76
CA SER A 51 -11.57 29.28 1.75
C SER A 51 -12.80 28.53 2.27
N GLY A 52 -12.85 28.16 3.55
CA GLY A 52 -13.98 27.51 4.20
C GLY A 52 -14.01 25.98 4.03
N PHE A 53 -12.96 25.37 3.49
CA PHE A 53 -12.85 23.93 3.35
C PHE A 53 -12.31 23.27 4.63
N LYS A 54 -12.59 21.97 4.81
CA LYS A 54 -12.17 21.20 5.97
C LYS A 54 -10.89 20.42 5.69
N LEU A 55 -10.07 20.26 6.73
CA LEU A 55 -8.94 19.35 6.76
C LEU A 55 -9.29 18.13 7.60
N PHE A 56 -8.63 17.01 7.29
CA PHE A 56 -8.75 15.75 8.00
C PHE A 56 -7.41 15.35 8.59
N ASP A 57 -7.42 14.94 9.86
CA ASP A 57 -6.24 14.44 10.53
C ASP A 57 -6.04 12.94 10.29
N GLY A 58 -4.79 12.54 10.12
CA GLY A 58 -4.36 11.15 10.09
C GLY A 58 -4.00 10.64 8.70
N ILE A 59 -3.65 9.36 8.67
CA ILE A 59 -3.23 8.62 7.48
C ILE A 59 -4.31 7.61 7.08
N ASN A 60 -4.35 7.23 5.80
CA ASN A 60 -5.31 6.26 5.24
C ASN A 60 -6.77 6.62 5.55
N VAL A 61 -7.09 7.91 5.54
CA VAL A 61 -8.42 8.43 5.90
C VAL A 61 -9.53 7.82 5.03
N PRO A 62 -9.39 7.69 3.69
CA PRO A 62 -10.42 7.08 2.85
C PRO A 62 -10.79 5.67 3.30
N SER A 63 -9.80 4.80 3.55
CA SER A 63 -10.05 3.42 3.95
C SER A 63 -10.58 3.29 5.38
N LYS A 64 -10.16 4.15 6.30
CA LYS A 64 -10.69 4.18 7.66
C LYS A 64 -12.18 4.53 7.66
N THR A 65 -12.55 5.62 7.01
CA THR A 65 -13.96 6.02 6.83
C THR A 65 -14.76 4.91 6.15
N PHE A 66 -14.19 4.29 5.12
CA PHE A 66 -14.84 3.19 4.42
C PHE A 66 -15.06 1.97 5.33
N GLY A 67 -14.11 1.62 6.19
CA GLY A 67 -14.25 0.54 7.17
C GLY A 67 -15.44 0.75 8.12
N GLU A 68 -15.61 1.98 8.63
CA GLU A 68 -16.76 2.34 9.47
C GLU A 68 -18.08 2.24 8.68
N LEU A 69 -18.11 2.71 7.43
CA LEU A 69 -19.28 2.59 6.56
C LEU A 69 -19.65 1.12 6.29
N VAL A 70 -18.64 0.26 6.07
CA VAL A 70 -18.86 -1.19 5.86
C VAL A 70 -19.47 -1.83 7.10
N GLU A 71 -18.90 -1.55 8.28
CA GLU A 71 -19.43 -2.10 9.53
C GLU A 71 -20.87 -1.66 9.77
N HIS A 72 -21.14 -0.36 9.63
CA HIS A 72 -22.48 0.18 9.80
C HIS A 72 -23.49 -0.40 8.80
N LYS A 73 -23.09 -0.52 7.52
CA LYS A 73 -23.98 -0.99 6.45
C LYS A 73 -24.29 -2.48 6.54
N TYR A 74 -23.28 -3.30 6.88
CA TYR A 74 -23.42 -4.77 6.86
C TYR A 74 -23.59 -5.36 8.25
N HIS A 75 -23.51 -4.57 9.32
CA HIS A 75 -23.52 -5.03 10.70
C HIS A 75 -22.51 -6.17 10.91
N THR A 76 -21.27 -5.95 10.41
CA THR A 76 -20.21 -6.95 10.48
C THR A 76 -20.04 -7.46 11.91
N PRO A 77 -20.20 -8.75 12.19
CA PRO A 77 -20.07 -9.27 13.54
C PRO A 77 -18.70 -8.97 14.12
N SER A 78 -18.68 -8.53 15.37
CA SER A 78 -17.44 -8.24 16.09
C SER A 78 -17.32 -9.03 17.40
N ILE A 79 -16.09 -9.12 17.91
CA ILE A 79 -15.78 -9.74 19.20
C ILE A 79 -14.77 -8.87 19.95
N THR A 80 -15.02 -8.65 21.25
CA THR A 80 -14.09 -7.90 22.10
C THR A 80 -12.84 -8.73 22.44
N PRO A 81 -11.67 -8.10 22.71
CA PRO A 81 -10.45 -8.80 23.14
C PRO A 81 -10.67 -9.75 24.31
N ASN A 82 -11.38 -9.30 25.36
CA ASN A 82 -11.64 -10.12 26.54
C ASN A 82 -12.52 -11.36 26.25
N LYS A 83 -13.52 -11.22 25.37
CA LYS A 83 -14.33 -12.36 24.94
C LYS A 83 -13.49 -13.38 24.12
N LEU A 84 -12.62 -12.87 23.25
CA LEU A 84 -11.71 -13.74 22.49
C LEU A 84 -10.72 -14.46 23.42
N PHE A 85 -10.10 -13.73 24.35
CA PHE A 85 -9.21 -14.33 25.35
C PHE A 85 -9.91 -15.45 26.15
N ASN A 86 -11.13 -15.21 26.62
CA ASN A 86 -11.90 -16.20 27.34
C ASN A 86 -12.19 -17.46 26.48
N LYS A 87 -12.48 -17.26 25.17
CA LYS A 87 -12.64 -18.41 24.25
C LYS A 87 -11.35 -19.22 24.10
N GLN A 88 -10.19 -18.56 24.04
CA GLN A 88 -8.88 -19.23 23.99
C GLN A 88 -8.63 -20.03 25.28
N GLN A 89 -8.87 -19.45 26.45
CA GLN A 89 -8.72 -20.15 27.75
C GLN A 89 -9.62 -21.36 27.85
N GLN A 90 -10.84 -21.27 27.33
CA GLN A 90 -11.80 -22.37 27.29
C GLN A 90 -11.52 -23.41 26.18
N LYS A 91 -10.42 -23.23 25.41
CA LYS A 91 -10.06 -24.12 24.29
C LYS A 91 -11.21 -24.30 23.29
N LYS A 92 -11.99 -23.26 23.03
CA LYS A 92 -13.05 -23.30 22.01
C LYS A 92 -12.43 -23.48 20.61
N ASP A 93 -13.22 -24.08 19.72
CA ASP A 93 -12.83 -24.30 18.33
C ASP A 93 -12.87 -22.96 17.56
N ILE A 94 -11.75 -22.25 17.59
CA ILE A 94 -11.56 -20.92 16.99
C ILE A 94 -10.27 -20.89 16.20
N ILE A 95 -10.25 -20.07 15.13
CA ILE A 95 -9.05 -19.70 14.40
C ILE A 95 -8.94 -18.17 14.35
N ILE A 96 -7.76 -17.64 14.60
CA ILE A 96 -7.49 -16.20 14.58
C ILE A 96 -6.59 -15.93 13.38
N LEU A 97 -7.10 -15.17 12.41
CA LEU A 97 -6.40 -14.78 11.18
C LEU A 97 -5.98 -13.32 11.27
N ASP A 98 -4.70 -13.05 11.19
CA ASP A 98 -4.19 -11.70 11.18
C ASP A 98 -4.08 -11.20 9.73
N GLY A 99 -4.95 -10.26 9.35
CA GLY A 99 -5.07 -9.72 7.99
C GLY A 99 -3.99 -8.71 7.62
N ARG A 100 -2.96 -8.51 8.45
CA ARG A 100 -1.83 -7.59 8.21
C ARG A 100 -0.73 -8.27 7.38
N PRO A 101 0.19 -7.47 6.78
CA PRO A 101 1.42 -7.99 6.22
C PRO A 101 2.29 -8.68 7.27
N PHE A 102 3.18 -9.54 6.80
CA PHE A 102 4.05 -10.35 7.65
C PHE A 102 4.92 -9.51 8.60
N GLU A 103 5.48 -8.41 8.14
CA GLU A 103 6.34 -7.52 8.92
C GLU A 103 5.60 -6.90 10.11
N GLU A 104 4.33 -6.53 9.94
CA GLU A 104 3.49 -6.04 11.03
C GLU A 104 3.15 -7.17 12.02
N TYR A 105 2.88 -8.37 11.51
CA TYR A 105 2.56 -9.54 12.29
C TYR A 105 3.76 -10.01 13.13
N GLU A 106 4.95 -10.10 12.53
CA GLU A 106 6.19 -10.49 13.21
C GLU A 106 6.55 -9.51 14.33
N LYS A 107 6.36 -8.22 14.09
CA LYS A 107 6.63 -7.18 15.10
C LYS A 107 5.78 -7.39 16.36
N MET A 108 4.51 -7.68 16.22
CA MET A 108 3.60 -7.99 17.32
C MET A 108 2.35 -8.70 16.80
N SER A 109 1.87 -9.69 17.52
CA SER A 109 0.68 -10.46 17.13
C SER A 109 -0.11 -10.94 18.35
N ILE A 110 -1.38 -11.32 18.13
CA ILE A 110 -2.19 -11.93 19.18
C ILE A 110 -1.73 -13.38 19.34
N PRO A 111 -1.55 -13.88 20.59
CA PRO A 111 -1.15 -15.25 20.83
C PRO A 111 -2.07 -16.25 20.13
N GLY A 112 -1.47 -17.22 19.43
CA GLY A 112 -2.19 -18.25 18.68
C GLY A 112 -2.78 -17.79 17.34
N SER A 113 -2.56 -16.55 16.92
CA SER A 113 -2.98 -16.09 15.60
C SER A 113 -2.06 -16.60 14.49
N ILE A 114 -2.58 -16.56 13.27
CA ILE A 114 -1.91 -16.98 12.05
C ILE A 114 -1.86 -15.77 11.11
N CYS A 115 -0.70 -15.45 10.55
CA CYS A 115 -0.56 -14.43 9.54
C CYS A 115 -1.27 -14.86 8.25
N CYS A 116 -2.29 -14.09 7.85
CA CYS A 116 -3.04 -14.34 6.63
C CYS A 116 -3.57 -13.00 6.09
N PRO A 117 -2.78 -12.28 5.28
CA PRO A 117 -3.17 -10.98 4.72
C PRO A 117 -4.58 -11.01 4.09
N ASN A 118 -5.34 -9.93 4.23
CA ASN A 118 -6.78 -9.92 3.96
C ASN A 118 -7.19 -10.52 2.60
N ALA A 119 -6.45 -10.26 1.53
CA ALA A 119 -6.76 -10.82 0.22
C ALA A 119 -6.50 -12.33 0.14
N GLU A 120 -5.66 -12.88 1.02
CA GLU A 120 -5.35 -14.31 1.13
C GLU A 120 -6.42 -15.09 1.89
N ILE A 121 -7.18 -14.43 2.77
CA ILE A 121 -8.11 -15.11 3.67
C ILE A 121 -9.12 -15.98 2.90
N PRO A 122 -9.86 -15.50 1.90
CA PRO A 122 -10.82 -16.30 1.15
C PRO A 122 -10.16 -17.44 0.37
N TYR A 123 -8.91 -17.27 -0.05
CA TYR A 123 -8.17 -18.30 -0.76
C TYR A 123 -7.71 -19.44 0.16
N LYS A 124 -7.22 -19.12 1.36
CA LYS A 124 -6.59 -20.07 2.27
C LYS A 124 -7.56 -20.70 3.29
N VAL A 125 -8.66 -20.02 3.60
CA VAL A 125 -9.53 -20.38 4.72
C VAL A 125 -10.09 -21.79 4.64
N SER A 126 -10.42 -22.28 3.45
CA SER A 126 -10.93 -23.64 3.26
C SER A 126 -9.92 -24.74 3.61
N SER A 127 -8.63 -24.42 3.51
CA SER A 127 -7.54 -25.33 3.93
C SER A 127 -7.24 -25.23 5.44
N LEU A 128 -7.75 -24.17 6.10
CA LEU A 128 -7.52 -23.89 7.52
C LEU A 128 -8.62 -24.42 8.43
N VAL A 129 -9.86 -24.39 7.96
CA VAL A 129 -11.02 -24.84 8.75
C VAL A 129 -11.50 -26.20 8.28
N LYS A 130 -11.71 -27.09 9.23
CA LYS A 130 -12.13 -28.48 8.94
C LYS A 130 -13.63 -28.58 8.70
N ASP A 131 -14.41 -27.78 9.41
CA ASP A 131 -15.86 -27.78 9.31
C ASP A 131 -16.46 -26.39 9.57
N SER A 132 -17.79 -26.28 9.48
CA SER A 132 -18.50 -25.02 9.67
C SER A 132 -18.69 -24.59 11.13
N LYS A 133 -18.24 -25.39 12.10
CA LYS A 133 -18.39 -25.09 13.54
C LYS A 133 -17.25 -24.22 14.06
N THR A 134 -16.07 -24.33 13.47
CA THR A 134 -14.92 -23.48 13.80
C THR A 134 -15.28 -22.01 13.61
N GLU A 135 -15.16 -21.20 14.64
CA GLU A 135 -15.37 -19.76 14.53
C GLU A 135 -14.10 -19.08 14.01
N ILE A 136 -14.24 -18.13 13.09
CA ILE A 136 -13.14 -17.42 12.48
C ILE A 136 -13.11 -16.00 13.01
N ILE A 137 -11.97 -15.58 13.55
CA ILE A 137 -11.75 -14.24 14.04
C ILE A 137 -10.71 -13.57 13.14
N VAL A 138 -11.06 -12.45 12.52
CA VAL A 138 -10.13 -11.65 11.71
C VAL A 138 -9.59 -10.52 12.56
N ASN A 139 -8.27 -10.45 12.67
CA ASN A 139 -7.53 -9.44 13.42
C ASN A 139 -6.76 -8.48 12.49
N CYS A 140 -6.47 -7.27 13.00
CA CYS A 140 -5.47 -6.37 12.42
C CYS A 140 -4.81 -5.50 13.49
N ALA A 141 -4.17 -4.39 13.13
CA ALA A 141 -3.57 -3.47 14.11
C ALA A 141 -4.62 -2.71 14.93
N GLY A 142 -5.65 -2.21 14.26
CA GLY A 142 -6.74 -1.42 14.86
C GLY A 142 -8.10 -1.99 14.45
N ARG A 143 -8.78 -1.35 13.49
CA ARG A 143 -10.19 -1.64 13.22
C ARG A 143 -10.47 -2.01 11.75
N THR A 144 -10.07 -1.15 10.82
CA THR A 144 -10.47 -1.19 9.40
C THR A 144 -10.22 -2.54 8.72
N ARG A 145 -9.01 -3.06 8.79
CA ARG A 145 -8.66 -4.33 8.11
C ARG A 145 -9.37 -5.54 8.72
N SER A 146 -9.64 -5.53 10.04
CA SER A 146 -10.44 -6.60 10.67
C SER A 146 -11.86 -6.63 10.12
N ILE A 147 -12.50 -5.46 10.01
CA ILE A 147 -13.86 -5.32 9.48
C ILE A 147 -13.90 -5.75 8.00
N ILE A 148 -13.00 -5.20 7.18
CA ILE A 148 -12.93 -5.49 5.74
C ILE A 148 -12.65 -6.97 5.48
N GLY A 149 -11.73 -7.58 6.22
CA GLY A 149 -11.38 -9.00 6.09
C GLY A 149 -12.53 -9.92 6.52
N ALA A 150 -13.14 -9.66 7.67
CA ALA A 150 -14.28 -10.44 8.18
C ALA A 150 -15.48 -10.33 7.24
N GLN A 151 -15.87 -9.10 6.85
CA GLN A 151 -16.98 -8.90 5.93
C GLN A 151 -16.70 -9.46 4.54
N GLY A 152 -15.43 -9.37 4.08
CA GLY A 152 -15.00 -9.97 2.83
C GLY A 152 -15.23 -11.48 2.80
N LEU A 153 -14.87 -12.15 3.87
CA LEU A 153 -15.07 -13.58 4.01
C LEU A 153 -16.56 -13.98 4.09
N ILE A 154 -17.38 -13.19 4.80
CA ILE A 154 -18.83 -13.35 4.84
C ILE A 154 -19.44 -13.19 3.44
N ASN A 155 -19.05 -12.13 2.71
CA ASN A 155 -19.53 -11.86 1.33
C ASN A 155 -19.08 -12.96 0.37
N PHE A 156 -17.91 -13.53 0.58
CA PHE A 156 -17.43 -14.67 -0.19
C PHE A 156 -18.32 -15.91 -0.01
N GLY A 157 -19.03 -16.02 1.12
CA GLY A 157 -20.06 -17.04 1.36
C GLY A 157 -19.56 -18.23 2.17
N ILE A 158 -18.60 -18.02 3.09
CA ILE A 158 -18.24 -19.06 4.05
C ILE A 158 -19.40 -19.35 5.00
N LYS A 159 -19.54 -20.62 5.41
CA LYS A 159 -20.61 -21.04 6.31
C LYS A 159 -20.27 -20.86 7.79
N ASN A 160 -19.01 -20.65 8.10
CA ASN A 160 -18.51 -20.46 9.45
C ASN A 160 -18.98 -19.12 10.03
N LYS A 161 -19.10 -19.04 11.36
CA LYS A 161 -19.25 -17.76 12.04
C LYS A 161 -17.95 -16.97 11.94
N VAL A 162 -18.03 -15.73 11.46
CA VAL A 162 -16.88 -14.83 11.28
C VAL A 162 -17.06 -13.59 12.13
N TYR A 163 -16.00 -13.16 12.78
CA TYR A 163 -15.99 -11.97 13.63
C TYR A 163 -14.78 -11.09 13.29
N ALA A 164 -14.97 -9.78 13.31
CA ALA A 164 -13.87 -8.83 13.36
C ALA A 164 -13.43 -8.62 14.81
N LEU A 165 -12.14 -8.68 15.11
CA LEU A 165 -11.67 -8.32 16.44
C LEU A 165 -11.71 -6.80 16.62
N GLU A 166 -12.42 -6.36 17.66
CA GLU A 166 -12.57 -4.94 18.01
C GLU A 166 -11.21 -4.35 18.36
N ASN A 167 -10.86 -3.26 17.68
CA ASN A 167 -9.60 -2.52 17.84
C ASN A 167 -8.32 -3.34 17.71
N GLY A 168 -8.40 -4.57 17.18
CA GLY A 168 -7.26 -5.38 16.78
C GLY A 168 -6.20 -5.59 17.88
N THR A 169 -4.90 -5.58 17.50
CA THR A 169 -3.79 -5.70 18.46
C THR A 169 -3.74 -4.52 19.45
N GLN A 170 -4.19 -3.32 19.05
CA GLN A 170 -4.29 -2.17 19.98
C GLN A 170 -5.33 -2.44 21.06
N GLY A 171 -6.52 -2.91 20.68
CA GLY A 171 -7.57 -3.26 21.65
C GLY A 171 -7.16 -4.38 22.58
N TRP A 172 -6.43 -5.39 22.06
CA TRP A 172 -5.86 -6.47 22.86
C TRP A 172 -4.90 -5.93 23.91
N PHE A 173 -3.95 -5.08 23.51
CA PHE A 173 -3.00 -4.46 24.43
C PHE A 173 -3.68 -3.56 25.47
N LEU A 174 -4.64 -2.73 25.05
CA LEU A 174 -5.40 -1.86 25.95
C LEU A 174 -6.34 -2.61 26.92
N SER A 175 -6.54 -3.90 26.69
CA SER A 175 -7.24 -4.80 27.59
C SER A 175 -6.30 -5.53 28.56
N ASP A 176 -5.06 -5.04 28.72
CA ASP A 176 -4.01 -5.63 29.56
C ASP A 176 -3.62 -7.08 29.18
N LEU A 177 -3.87 -7.45 27.94
CA LEU A 177 -3.53 -8.77 27.41
C LEU A 177 -2.17 -8.74 26.71
N LYS A 178 -1.37 -9.78 26.94
CA LYS A 178 -0.01 -9.86 26.38
C LYS A 178 -0.04 -10.15 24.89
N LEU A 179 0.80 -9.45 24.13
CA LEU A 179 1.08 -9.71 22.72
C LEU A 179 2.31 -10.62 22.58
N ASP A 180 2.33 -11.40 21.52
CA ASP A 180 3.51 -12.10 21.05
C ASP A 180 4.35 -11.19 20.16
N HIS A 181 5.67 -11.39 20.15
CA HIS A 181 6.63 -10.68 19.30
C HIS A 181 7.56 -11.69 18.59
N GLY A 182 8.01 -11.36 17.39
CA GLY A 182 8.91 -12.20 16.60
C GLY A 182 8.32 -13.52 16.12
N LYS A 183 6.99 -13.65 16.12
CA LYS A 183 6.32 -14.88 15.65
C LYS A 183 6.32 -14.95 14.13
N LYS A 184 6.57 -16.18 13.64
CA LYS A 184 6.60 -16.52 12.21
C LYS A 184 5.56 -17.59 11.87
N ASN A 185 4.38 -17.50 12.49
CA ASN A 185 3.30 -18.43 12.21
C ASN A 185 2.61 -18.04 10.89
N PHE A 186 3.24 -18.44 9.81
CA PHE A 186 2.79 -18.22 8.44
C PHE A 186 2.40 -19.58 7.85
N LEU A 187 1.23 -19.66 7.24
CA LEU A 187 0.78 -20.90 6.62
C LEU A 187 1.03 -20.85 5.13
N ASP A 188 1.95 -21.65 4.66
CA ASP A 188 2.13 -21.95 3.24
C ASP A 188 1.15 -23.05 2.78
N LEU A 189 -0.14 -22.84 3.05
CA LEU A 189 -1.19 -23.73 2.59
C LEU A 189 -1.75 -23.22 1.28
N LYS A 190 -1.66 -24.07 0.26
CA LYS A 190 -2.31 -23.83 -1.04
C LYS A 190 -3.51 -24.77 -1.17
N PRO A 191 -4.67 -24.28 -1.60
CA PRO A 191 -5.82 -25.14 -1.90
C PRO A 191 -5.46 -26.16 -2.99
N ASN A 192 -6.06 -27.33 -2.94
CA ASN A 192 -5.89 -28.31 -4.02
C ASN A 192 -6.62 -27.87 -5.30
N LYS A 193 -6.32 -28.53 -6.43
CA LYS A 193 -6.86 -28.14 -7.75
C LYS A 193 -8.39 -28.10 -7.80
N THR A 194 -9.08 -28.99 -7.08
CA THR A 194 -10.57 -29.01 -7.03
C THR A 194 -11.08 -27.81 -6.26
N GLU A 195 -10.46 -27.49 -5.16
CA GLU A 195 -10.80 -26.33 -4.34
C GLU A 195 -10.53 -25.02 -5.10
N VAL A 196 -9.40 -24.88 -5.77
CA VAL A 196 -9.10 -23.70 -6.62
C VAL A 196 -10.19 -23.50 -7.68
N LYS A 197 -10.65 -24.58 -8.34
CA LYS A 197 -11.76 -24.48 -9.30
C LYS A 197 -13.05 -23.97 -8.64
N ARG A 198 -13.38 -24.44 -7.45
CA ARG A 198 -14.55 -24.00 -6.68
C ARG A 198 -14.43 -22.52 -6.29
N LEU A 199 -13.29 -22.11 -5.76
CA LEU A 199 -13.01 -20.72 -5.37
C LEU A 199 -13.08 -19.79 -6.60
N ARG A 200 -12.47 -20.19 -7.72
CA ARG A 200 -12.51 -19.46 -8.99
C ARG A 200 -13.95 -19.30 -9.53
N SER A 201 -14.75 -20.34 -9.46
CA SER A 201 -16.16 -20.26 -9.87
C SER A 201 -16.94 -19.31 -8.96
N ARG A 202 -16.68 -19.34 -7.67
CA ARG A 202 -17.33 -18.46 -6.70
C ARG A 202 -16.97 -16.99 -6.94
N ILE A 203 -15.68 -16.71 -7.15
CA ILE A 203 -15.25 -15.31 -7.39
C ILE A 203 -15.80 -14.78 -8.73
N LYS A 204 -15.83 -15.58 -9.80
CA LYS A 204 -16.45 -15.20 -11.08
C LYS A 204 -17.92 -14.84 -10.91
N PHE A 205 -18.66 -15.60 -10.13
CA PHE A 205 -20.05 -15.28 -9.80
C PHE A 205 -20.15 -13.92 -9.09
N LEU A 206 -19.33 -13.66 -8.06
CA LEU A 206 -19.34 -12.41 -7.32
C LEU A 206 -18.95 -11.20 -8.19
N LEU A 207 -17.98 -11.35 -9.08
CA LEU A 207 -17.56 -10.31 -10.01
C LEU A 207 -18.71 -9.94 -10.96
N ASN A 208 -19.40 -10.93 -11.50
CA ASN A 208 -20.57 -10.72 -12.38
C ASN A 208 -21.70 -9.99 -11.64
N GLU A 209 -22.06 -10.42 -10.43
CA GLU A 209 -23.08 -9.76 -9.60
C GLU A 209 -22.76 -8.29 -9.29
N ASN A 210 -21.48 -7.96 -9.15
CA ASN A 210 -21.02 -6.60 -8.87
C ASN A 210 -20.63 -5.82 -10.15
N LYS A 211 -20.92 -6.35 -11.34
CA LYS A 211 -20.62 -5.73 -12.65
C LYS A 211 -19.14 -5.35 -12.79
N ILE A 212 -18.26 -6.23 -12.35
CA ILE A 212 -16.81 -6.12 -12.53
C ILE A 212 -16.42 -7.03 -13.68
N GLU A 213 -15.87 -6.45 -14.74
CA GLU A 213 -15.51 -7.18 -15.94
C GLU A 213 -14.21 -7.95 -15.74
N ILE A 214 -14.18 -9.19 -16.26
CA ILE A 214 -12.96 -9.99 -16.36
C ILE A 214 -12.41 -9.77 -17.76
N LEU A 215 -11.18 -9.23 -17.81
CA LEU A 215 -10.48 -8.90 -19.04
C LEU A 215 -9.63 -10.09 -19.51
N ASN A 216 -9.50 -10.22 -20.82
CA ASN A 216 -8.49 -11.03 -21.50
C ASN A 216 -7.38 -10.12 -22.07
N LEU A 217 -6.32 -10.73 -22.60
CA LEU A 217 -5.16 -10.02 -23.17
C LEU A 217 -5.55 -8.96 -24.21
N LYS A 218 -6.49 -9.25 -25.12
CA LYS A 218 -6.93 -8.30 -26.14
C LYS A 218 -7.60 -7.07 -25.55
N LYS A 219 -8.50 -7.25 -24.59
CA LYS A 219 -9.22 -6.15 -23.95
C LYS A 219 -8.30 -5.28 -23.12
N VAL A 220 -7.39 -5.87 -22.34
CA VAL A 220 -6.46 -5.11 -21.53
C VAL A 220 -5.52 -4.28 -22.39
N ASN A 221 -4.98 -4.84 -23.50
CA ASN A 221 -4.14 -4.09 -24.42
C ASN A 221 -4.88 -2.89 -25.05
N ASN A 222 -6.16 -3.03 -25.35
CA ASN A 222 -6.99 -1.91 -25.82
C ASN A 222 -7.12 -0.81 -24.76
N ILE A 223 -7.29 -1.16 -23.48
CA ILE A 223 -7.35 -0.19 -22.38
C ILE A 223 -6.02 0.53 -22.23
N ILE A 224 -4.90 -0.21 -22.22
CA ILE A 224 -3.55 0.34 -22.07
C ILE A 224 -3.23 1.31 -23.23
N SER A 225 -3.59 0.96 -24.46
CA SER A 225 -3.36 1.80 -25.65
C SER A 225 -4.23 3.05 -25.67
N ASN A 226 -5.34 3.07 -24.92
CA ASN A 226 -6.24 4.21 -24.82
C ASN A 226 -5.78 5.17 -23.70
N LYS A 227 -4.97 6.17 -24.07
CA LYS A 227 -4.36 7.12 -23.12
C LYS A 227 -5.31 8.24 -22.63
N ILE A 228 -6.60 8.15 -22.85
CA ILE A 228 -7.58 9.17 -22.39
C ILE A 228 -7.65 9.19 -20.85
N ARG A 229 -7.58 8.02 -20.22
CA ARG A 229 -7.61 7.87 -18.77
C ARG A 229 -6.31 7.25 -18.26
N SER A 230 -5.90 7.62 -17.06
CA SER A 230 -4.81 6.94 -16.37
C SER A 230 -5.22 5.50 -16.04
N THR A 231 -4.32 4.56 -16.29
CA THR A 231 -4.52 3.13 -16.01
C THR A 231 -3.43 2.65 -15.06
N TYR A 232 -3.84 1.98 -13.99
CA TYR A 232 -2.93 1.31 -13.06
C TYR A 232 -3.10 -0.18 -13.20
N ILE A 233 -2.00 -0.91 -13.14
CA ILE A 233 -2.00 -2.37 -13.16
C ILE A 233 -1.31 -2.86 -11.89
N PHE A 234 -2.05 -3.61 -11.07
CA PHE A 234 -1.52 -4.15 -9.82
C PHE A 234 -1.54 -5.68 -9.83
N ASP A 235 -0.38 -6.25 -9.56
CA ASP A 235 -0.26 -7.62 -9.09
C ASP A 235 -0.57 -7.63 -7.59
N VAL A 236 -1.71 -8.21 -7.22
CA VAL A 236 -2.19 -8.24 -5.83
C VAL A 236 -1.86 -9.53 -5.09
N SER A 237 -0.99 -10.35 -5.64
CA SER A 237 -0.44 -11.54 -4.98
C SER A 237 0.43 -11.15 -3.78
N SER A 238 0.53 -12.02 -2.79
CA SER A 238 1.43 -11.82 -1.65
C SER A 238 2.90 -11.95 -2.04
N GLU A 239 3.18 -12.76 -3.05
CA GLU A 239 4.49 -12.92 -3.65
C GLU A 239 4.46 -12.36 -5.07
N LYS A 240 5.51 -11.65 -5.46
CA LYS A 240 5.62 -11.08 -6.80
C LYS A 240 5.60 -12.19 -7.86
N LEU A 241 4.69 -12.08 -8.84
CA LEU A 241 4.48 -13.13 -9.85
C LEU A 241 5.71 -13.40 -10.73
N THR A 242 6.44 -12.36 -11.09
CA THR A 242 7.70 -12.52 -11.85
C THR A 242 8.68 -11.40 -11.48
N THR A 243 9.99 -11.71 -11.55
CA THR A 243 11.06 -10.71 -11.39
C THR A 243 11.26 -9.88 -12.66
N ASP A 244 10.73 -10.32 -13.80
CA ASP A 244 10.95 -9.74 -15.13
C ASP A 244 9.77 -8.91 -15.64
N ILE A 245 8.77 -8.65 -14.79
CA ILE A 245 7.65 -7.79 -15.17
C ILE A 245 8.13 -6.34 -15.18
N LYS A 246 7.88 -5.66 -16.29
CA LYS A 246 8.18 -4.25 -16.52
C LYS A 246 7.64 -3.38 -15.37
N ASP A 247 8.31 -2.28 -15.07
CA ASP A 247 8.01 -1.34 -13.97
C ASP A 247 6.57 -0.79 -13.94
N PHE A 248 5.77 -1.08 -14.95
CA PHE A 248 4.36 -0.70 -15.06
C PHE A 248 3.40 -1.53 -14.19
N ILE A 249 3.78 -2.75 -13.80
CA ILE A 249 2.95 -3.60 -12.94
C ILE A 249 3.50 -3.50 -11.52
N GLN A 250 2.76 -2.81 -10.67
CA GLN A 250 3.14 -2.68 -9.27
C GLN A 250 2.68 -3.91 -8.49
N ASN A 251 3.58 -4.56 -7.77
CA ASN A 251 3.19 -5.59 -6.81
C ASN A 251 2.76 -4.95 -5.50
N VAL A 252 1.46 -5.00 -5.22
CA VAL A 252 0.86 -4.47 -4.01
C VAL A 252 -0.15 -5.47 -3.48
N PRO A 253 0.12 -6.19 -2.38
CA PRO A 253 -0.82 -7.14 -1.80
C PRO A 253 -2.21 -6.53 -1.64
N GLY A 254 -3.26 -7.23 -2.09
CA GLY A 254 -4.59 -6.63 -2.25
C GLY A 254 -5.17 -6.02 -0.97
N GLY A 255 -4.88 -6.60 0.21
CA GLY A 255 -5.26 -6.02 1.50
C GLY A 255 -4.60 -4.66 1.77
N GLN A 256 -3.37 -4.47 1.31
CA GLN A 256 -2.64 -3.19 1.45
C GLN A 256 -3.13 -2.16 0.43
N LEU A 257 -3.43 -2.58 -0.79
CA LEU A 257 -4.00 -1.70 -1.80
C LEU A 257 -5.35 -1.10 -1.32
N VAL A 258 -6.23 -1.92 -0.74
CA VAL A 258 -7.50 -1.44 -0.17
C VAL A 258 -7.29 -0.56 1.06
N GLN A 259 -6.28 -0.87 1.90
CA GLN A 259 -5.98 -0.11 3.11
C GLN A 259 -5.41 1.29 2.82
N ALA A 260 -4.66 1.45 1.75
CA ALA A 260 -3.87 2.64 1.47
C ALA A 260 -3.96 3.05 -0.01
N THR A 261 -5.19 3.15 -0.55
CA THR A 261 -5.44 3.50 -1.95
C THR A 261 -4.74 4.79 -2.36
N ASP A 262 -4.72 5.78 -1.49
CA ASP A 262 -4.09 7.09 -1.66
C ASP A 262 -2.56 7.04 -1.79
N ASN A 263 -1.92 5.93 -1.37
CA ASN A 263 -0.48 5.73 -1.57
C ASN A 263 -0.12 5.19 -2.95
N PHE A 264 -1.07 4.57 -3.65
CA PHE A 264 -0.83 3.85 -4.90
C PHE A 264 -1.58 4.44 -6.09
N ILE A 265 -2.72 5.09 -5.87
CA ILE A 265 -3.61 5.61 -6.90
C ILE A 265 -3.73 7.12 -6.74
N GLY A 266 -2.87 7.86 -7.45
CA GLY A 266 -2.81 9.33 -7.36
C GLY A 266 -3.80 10.05 -8.26
N VAL A 267 -4.42 9.38 -9.24
CA VAL A 267 -5.30 10.01 -10.22
C VAL A 267 -6.75 9.59 -10.01
N LEU A 268 -7.62 10.57 -9.77
CA LEU A 268 -9.06 10.35 -9.69
C LEU A 268 -9.63 9.87 -11.03
N ASN A 269 -10.69 9.03 -10.98
CA ASN A 269 -11.34 8.45 -12.16
C ASN A 269 -10.42 7.62 -13.07
N SER A 270 -9.32 7.12 -12.52
CA SER A 270 -8.44 6.18 -13.22
C SER A 270 -9.10 4.81 -13.40
N GLN A 271 -8.53 4.01 -14.28
CA GLN A 271 -8.90 2.61 -14.49
C GLN A 271 -7.90 1.73 -13.73
N ILE A 272 -8.41 0.73 -13.01
CA ILE A 272 -7.57 -0.14 -12.18
C ILE A 272 -7.73 -1.57 -12.67
N ILE A 273 -6.64 -2.17 -13.09
CA ILE A 273 -6.57 -3.55 -13.55
C ILE A 273 -5.83 -4.36 -12.50
N LEU A 274 -6.46 -5.42 -12.04
CA LEU A 274 -5.94 -6.29 -10.98
C LEU A 274 -5.66 -7.67 -11.52
N LEU A 275 -4.51 -8.21 -11.21
CA LEU A 275 -4.14 -9.58 -11.53
C LEU A 275 -3.57 -10.30 -10.30
N ASP A 276 -3.60 -11.61 -10.35
CA ASP A 276 -2.99 -12.49 -9.36
C ASP A 276 -2.37 -13.72 -10.07
N ASP A 277 -1.95 -14.71 -9.33
CA ASP A 277 -1.32 -15.94 -9.81
C ASP A 277 -2.27 -16.90 -10.58
N GLY A 278 -3.38 -16.39 -11.08
CA GLY A 278 -4.29 -17.07 -12.01
C GLY A 278 -5.48 -17.78 -11.38
N ASP A 279 -5.65 -17.68 -10.06
CA ASP A 279 -6.86 -18.19 -9.39
C ASP A 279 -8.00 -17.17 -9.34
N LEU A 280 -7.74 -15.90 -9.61
CA LEU A 280 -8.64 -14.74 -9.59
C LEU A 280 -9.20 -14.37 -8.21
N VAL A 281 -8.88 -15.11 -7.17
CA VAL A 281 -9.52 -14.90 -5.86
C VAL A 281 -9.02 -13.63 -5.20
N ARG A 282 -7.71 -13.42 -5.18
CA ARG A 282 -7.10 -12.23 -4.60
C ARG A 282 -7.46 -10.98 -5.39
N ALA A 283 -7.30 -11.05 -6.70
CA ALA A 283 -7.66 -9.95 -7.61
C ALA A 283 -9.15 -9.63 -7.52
N GLY A 284 -10.01 -10.63 -7.54
CA GLY A 284 -11.44 -10.45 -7.46
C GLY A 284 -11.90 -9.87 -6.13
N MET A 285 -11.40 -10.38 -5.00
CA MET A 285 -11.73 -9.83 -3.68
C MET A 285 -11.27 -8.38 -3.52
N THR A 286 -10.09 -8.05 -4.03
CA THR A 286 -9.58 -6.68 -4.05
C THR A 286 -10.45 -5.78 -4.92
N ALA A 287 -10.82 -6.24 -6.13
CA ALA A 287 -11.72 -5.50 -7.02
C ALA A 287 -13.08 -5.21 -6.40
N LEU A 288 -13.68 -6.19 -5.69
CA LEU A 288 -14.96 -6.01 -4.99
C LEU A 288 -14.91 -4.88 -3.96
N TRP A 289 -13.81 -4.71 -3.25
CA TRP A 289 -13.63 -3.64 -2.28
C TRP A 289 -13.30 -2.30 -2.94
N LEU A 290 -12.43 -2.28 -3.94
CA LEU A 290 -12.11 -1.05 -4.68
C LEU A 290 -13.34 -0.51 -5.43
N LYS A 291 -14.19 -1.40 -5.98
CA LYS A 291 -15.47 -1.00 -6.58
C LYS A 291 -16.39 -0.31 -5.57
N LYS A 292 -16.44 -0.80 -4.33
CA LYS A 292 -17.23 -0.17 -3.24
C LYS A 292 -16.62 1.14 -2.77
N LEU A 293 -15.31 1.34 -2.93
CA LEU A 293 -14.59 2.60 -2.76
C LEU A 293 -14.77 3.56 -3.96
N ASN A 294 -15.63 3.20 -4.92
CA ASN A 294 -15.93 3.96 -6.13
C ASN A 294 -14.82 4.05 -7.17
N PHE A 295 -13.91 3.06 -7.20
CA PHE A 295 -12.93 2.92 -8.27
C PHE A 295 -13.51 2.15 -9.45
N ASP A 296 -13.02 2.46 -10.65
CA ASP A 296 -13.34 1.72 -11.89
C ASP A 296 -12.37 0.57 -12.05
N CYS A 297 -12.80 -0.65 -11.69
CA CYS A 297 -11.94 -1.80 -11.52
C CYS A 297 -12.28 -2.93 -12.48
N TYR A 298 -11.22 -3.60 -12.91
CA TYR A 298 -11.24 -4.78 -13.77
C TYR A 298 -10.37 -5.87 -13.18
N VAL A 299 -10.67 -7.13 -13.48
CA VAL A 299 -9.81 -8.27 -13.13
C VAL A 299 -9.26 -8.88 -14.40
N LEU A 300 -7.95 -9.11 -14.44
CA LEU A 300 -7.26 -9.66 -15.58
C LEU A 300 -7.08 -11.17 -15.41
N ASP A 301 -7.66 -11.96 -16.33
CA ASP A 301 -7.58 -13.41 -16.35
C ASP A 301 -6.56 -13.86 -17.43
N ILE A 302 -5.29 -13.85 -17.07
CA ILE A 302 -4.17 -14.29 -17.93
C ILE A 302 -3.18 -15.11 -17.12
N ASN A 303 -2.37 -15.90 -17.80
CA ASN A 303 -1.28 -16.65 -17.19
C ASN A 303 0.05 -15.86 -17.26
N ASN A 304 1.08 -16.36 -16.58
CA ASN A 304 2.38 -15.70 -16.50
C ASN A 304 3.07 -15.48 -17.85
N GLU A 305 2.83 -16.34 -18.84
CA GLU A 305 3.39 -16.15 -20.18
C GLU A 305 2.65 -15.02 -20.93
N GLU A 306 1.34 -14.93 -20.78
CA GLU A 306 0.55 -13.88 -21.41
C GLU A 306 0.83 -12.49 -20.81
N ILE A 307 1.27 -12.40 -19.54
CA ILE A 307 1.67 -11.14 -18.91
C ILE A 307 2.79 -10.47 -19.72
N LYS A 308 3.74 -11.26 -20.26
CA LYS A 308 4.85 -10.74 -21.10
C LYS A 308 4.36 -10.13 -22.42
N SER A 309 3.15 -10.48 -22.84
CA SER A 309 2.53 -9.99 -24.09
C SER A 309 1.66 -8.73 -23.88
N LEU A 310 1.66 -8.13 -22.70
CA LEU A 310 1.02 -6.86 -22.46
C LEU A 310 1.77 -5.74 -23.20
N ASN A 311 1.02 -4.87 -23.89
CA ASN A 311 1.56 -3.73 -24.63
C ASN A 311 1.93 -2.60 -23.67
N LEU A 312 2.82 -2.88 -22.72
CA LEU A 312 3.34 -1.89 -21.80
C LEU A 312 4.45 -1.10 -22.51
N GLU A 313 4.31 0.22 -22.57
CA GLU A 313 5.39 1.08 -23.04
C GLU A 313 6.50 1.06 -21.99
N ASP A 314 7.75 1.02 -22.45
CA ASP A 314 8.87 1.23 -21.55
C ASP A 314 8.76 2.64 -20.97
N ASN A 315 8.81 2.78 -19.65
CA ASN A 315 8.98 4.10 -19.05
C ASN A 315 10.29 4.67 -19.58
N GLU A 316 10.24 5.87 -20.15
CA GLU A 316 11.46 6.64 -20.38
C GLU A 316 12.18 6.72 -19.05
N GLU A 317 13.27 5.98 -18.89
CA GLU A 317 14.13 6.12 -17.72
C GLU A 317 14.55 7.57 -17.63
N TYR A 318 14.14 8.25 -16.57
CA TYR A 318 14.71 9.54 -16.26
C TYR A 318 16.19 9.32 -15.98
N GLN A 319 17.05 9.82 -16.87
CA GLN A 319 18.50 9.76 -16.68
C GLN A 319 18.87 10.73 -15.56
N TYR A 320 19.05 10.18 -14.37
CA TYR A 320 19.59 10.93 -13.25
C TYR A 320 21.05 11.26 -13.51
N GLN A 321 21.47 12.49 -13.17
CA GLN A 321 22.90 12.83 -13.22
C GLN A 321 23.68 11.81 -12.37
N SER A 322 24.75 11.27 -12.95
CA SER A 322 25.67 10.41 -12.20
C SER A 322 26.48 11.27 -11.24
N TYR A 323 26.40 10.95 -9.95
CA TYR A 323 27.25 11.57 -8.94
C TYR A 323 28.41 10.65 -8.61
N GLN A 324 29.53 11.25 -8.20
CA GLN A 324 30.67 10.49 -7.73
C GLN A 324 30.32 9.84 -6.39
N LYS A 325 30.08 8.53 -6.42
CA LYS A 325 29.85 7.74 -5.22
C LYS A 325 31.19 7.34 -4.61
N GLN A 326 31.34 7.57 -3.32
CA GLN A 326 32.52 7.12 -2.57
C GLN A 326 32.03 6.20 -1.44
N THR A 327 32.78 5.14 -1.20
CA THR A 327 32.56 4.32 -0.02
C THR A 327 33.07 5.05 1.22
N LEU A 328 32.54 4.72 2.40
CA LEU A 328 32.98 5.33 3.68
C LEU A 328 34.48 5.17 3.93
N SER A 329 35.11 4.09 3.45
CA SER A 329 36.53 3.82 3.54
C SER A 329 37.40 4.73 2.65
N GLU A 330 36.81 5.27 1.55
CA GLU A 330 37.47 6.18 0.60
C GLU A 330 37.27 7.64 0.98
N LEU A 331 36.28 7.91 1.85
CA LEU A 331 35.88 9.25 2.21
C LEU A 331 36.78 9.80 3.32
N GLN A 332 37.63 10.76 3.00
CA GLN A 332 38.36 11.54 4.00
C GLN A 332 37.42 12.59 4.62
N ILE A 333 36.80 12.26 5.73
CA ILE A 333 35.92 13.16 6.48
C ILE A 333 36.80 14.07 7.35
N THR A 334 36.77 15.36 7.10
CA THR A 334 37.41 16.39 7.90
C THR A 334 36.38 17.10 8.80
N LYS A 335 36.86 17.84 9.81
CA LYS A 335 35.96 18.63 10.68
C LYS A 335 35.20 19.72 9.97
N ASN A 336 35.63 20.10 8.76
CA ASN A 336 35.02 21.18 7.94
C ASN A 336 34.03 20.65 6.91
N ASN A 337 33.70 19.37 6.90
CA ASN A 337 32.68 18.85 5.99
C ASN A 337 31.31 18.95 6.63
N LEU A 338 30.34 19.46 5.88
CA LEU A 338 28.92 19.32 6.21
C LEU A 338 28.42 17.95 5.77
N ILE A 339 27.90 17.18 6.71
CA ILE A 339 27.39 15.83 6.43
C ILE A 339 25.88 15.84 6.66
N PHE A 340 25.13 15.71 5.58
CA PHE A 340 23.68 15.63 5.61
C PHE A 340 23.23 14.18 5.40
N ASP A 341 22.48 13.65 6.35
CA ASP A 341 21.83 12.34 6.25
C ASP A 341 20.39 12.52 5.80
N THR A 342 20.08 12.01 4.63
CA THR A 342 18.78 12.17 3.95
C THR A 342 17.91 10.92 4.03
N ARG A 343 18.32 9.93 4.80
CA ARG A 343 17.53 8.71 5.06
C ARG A 343 16.28 9.05 5.88
N TYR A 344 15.41 8.08 6.08
CA TYR A 344 14.27 8.25 6.98
C TYR A 344 14.74 8.56 8.41
N SER A 345 13.99 9.41 9.12
CA SER A 345 14.31 9.79 10.51
C SER A 345 14.53 8.60 11.44
N VAL A 346 13.78 7.52 11.25
CA VAL A 346 13.92 6.27 12.01
C VAL A 346 15.30 5.65 11.81
N ASP A 347 15.81 5.63 10.58
CA ASP A 347 17.12 5.04 10.27
C ASP A 347 18.26 5.95 10.72
N PHE A 348 18.10 7.25 10.59
CA PHE A 348 18.98 8.25 11.17
C PHE A 348 19.10 8.12 12.71
N CYS A 349 17.96 7.90 13.39
CA CYS A 349 17.94 7.71 14.84
C CYS A 349 18.59 6.38 15.28
N LYS A 350 18.44 5.32 14.49
CA LYS A 350 19.06 4.01 14.79
C LYS A 350 20.57 4.04 14.67
N SER A 351 21.09 4.64 13.61
CA SER A 351 22.52 4.71 13.33
C SER A 351 22.82 5.87 12.38
N ARG A 352 23.83 6.68 12.70
CA ARG A 352 24.25 7.81 11.88
C ARG A 352 25.74 8.04 11.96
N LEU A 353 26.29 8.74 10.98
CA LEU A 353 27.66 9.21 11.05
C LEU A 353 27.78 10.27 12.14
N LYS A 354 28.86 10.23 12.89
CA LYS A 354 29.19 11.29 13.86
C LYS A 354 29.29 12.63 13.12
N GLN A 355 28.66 13.66 13.65
CA GLN A 355 28.56 15.01 13.05
C GLN A 355 27.58 15.12 11.87
N SER A 356 26.84 14.05 11.49
CA SER A 356 25.80 14.21 10.47
C SER A 356 24.57 14.89 11.05
N THR A 357 23.97 15.74 10.23
CA THR A 357 22.68 16.39 10.48
C THR A 357 21.62 15.76 9.61
N TRP A 358 20.44 15.52 10.16
CA TRP A 358 19.33 14.99 9.38
C TRP A 358 18.74 16.08 8.50
N LEU A 359 18.72 15.82 7.19
CA LEU A 359 18.20 16.74 6.18
C LEU A 359 17.01 16.13 5.45
N ASN A 360 15.96 16.91 5.34
CA ASN A 360 14.83 16.67 4.43
C ASN A 360 14.45 17.99 3.75
N ARG A 361 13.50 17.94 2.81
CA ARG A 361 13.07 19.16 2.10
C ARG A 361 12.45 20.23 3.02
N SER A 362 11.80 19.82 4.12
CA SER A 362 11.15 20.77 5.02
C SER A 362 12.13 21.61 5.83
N ASN A 363 13.33 21.08 6.12
CA ASN A 363 14.35 21.83 6.86
C ASN A 363 15.52 22.31 5.98
N LEU A 364 15.38 22.21 4.66
CA LEU A 364 16.40 22.69 3.71
C LEU A 364 16.61 24.20 3.81
N ASN A 365 15.56 24.95 4.14
CA ASN A 365 15.60 26.41 4.28
C ASN A 365 16.39 26.90 5.50
N ASP A 366 16.70 26.00 6.46
CA ASP A 366 17.54 26.35 7.62
C ASP A 366 19.03 26.50 7.24
N TYR A 367 19.38 26.15 6.00
CA TYR A 367 20.75 26.13 5.49
C TYR A 367 20.91 27.07 4.28
N ASP A 368 21.07 28.38 4.56
CA ASP A 368 21.37 29.38 3.55
C ASP A 368 22.89 29.58 3.42
N ASN A 369 23.39 29.86 2.19
CA ASN A 369 24.81 30.18 1.90
C ASN A 369 25.81 29.02 2.05
N LEU A 370 25.52 27.88 1.45
CA LEU A 370 26.42 26.70 1.45
C LEU A 370 27.55 26.74 0.40
N ASN A 371 27.81 27.91 -0.20
CA ASN A 371 28.59 28.06 -1.46
C ASN A 371 30.06 27.63 -1.42
N ASP A 372 30.68 27.52 -0.23
CA ASP A 372 32.13 27.24 -0.09
C ASP A 372 32.42 25.95 0.70
N GLU A 373 31.43 25.16 1.07
CA GLU A 373 31.64 24.01 1.92
C GLU A 373 31.53 22.67 1.16
N LYS A 374 32.42 21.75 1.45
CA LYS A 374 32.32 20.40 0.93
C LYS A 374 31.15 19.67 1.62
N ILE A 375 30.07 19.46 0.87
CA ILE A 375 28.87 18.78 1.34
C ILE A 375 28.96 17.29 1.04
N ILE A 376 28.68 16.46 2.03
CA ILE A 376 28.58 15.01 1.92
C ILE A 376 27.13 14.62 2.17
N LEU A 377 26.48 13.97 1.18
CA LEU A 377 25.14 13.45 1.32
C LEU A 377 25.17 11.96 1.62
N VAL A 378 24.52 11.54 2.71
CA VAL A 378 24.30 10.14 3.08
C VAL A 378 22.89 9.77 2.72
N CYS A 379 22.73 8.75 1.87
CA CYS A 379 21.44 8.30 1.39
C CYS A 379 21.47 6.81 1.08
N ASP A 380 20.32 6.17 1.16
CA ASP A 380 20.06 4.77 0.77
C ASP A 380 19.36 4.64 -0.60
N ASP A 381 18.97 5.78 -1.19
CA ASP A 381 18.18 5.86 -2.42
C ASP A 381 18.79 6.88 -3.40
N ASN A 382 19.15 6.39 -4.59
CA ASN A 382 19.74 7.22 -5.64
C ASN A 382 18.80 8.33 -6.14
N HIS A 383 17.49 8.11 -6.11
CA HIS A 383 16.51 9.10 -6.53
C HIS A 383 16.41 10.25 -5.53
N LYS A 384 16.41 9.91 -4.22
CA LYS A 384 16.38 10.91 -3.16
C LYS A 384 17.62 11.81 -3.20
N ILE A 385 18.80 11.21 -3.36
CA ILE A 385 20.06 11.95 -3.36
C ILE A 385 20.10 12.94 -4.52
N THR A 386 19.60 12.55 -5.70
CA THR A 386 19.52 13.42 -6.86
C THR A 386 18.62 14.63 -6.60
N LEU A 387 17.43 14.40 -6.05
CA LEU A 387 16.49 15.48 -5.77
C LEU A 387 17.04 16.48 -4.75
N ILE A 388 17.65 15.99 -3.68
CA ILE A 388 18.22 16.85 -2.65
C ILE A 388 19.44 17.62 -3.17
N TYR A 389 20.27 16.98 -4.00
CA TYR A 389 21.39 17.66 -4.63
C TYR A 389 20.93 18.79 -5.56
N GLU A 390 19.89 18.56 -6.37
CA GLU A 390 19.31 19.61 -7.22
C GLU A 390 18.73 20.76 -6.38
N ASP A 391 18.04 20.44 -5.29
CA ASP A 391 17.50 21.45 -4.39
C ASP A 391 18.61 22.27 -3.71
N LEU A 392 19.74 21.65 -3.34
CA LEU A 392 20.92 22.34 -2.78
C LEU A 392 21.65 23.20 -3.80
N LYS A 393 21.64 22.84 -5.09
CA LYS A 393 22.23 23.67 -6.17
C LYS A 393 21.47 24.98 -6.44
N ILE A 394 20.20 25.01 -6.13
CA ILE A 394 19.35 26.18 -6.35
C ILE A 394 19.58 27.24 -5.25
N LYS A 395 20.14 26.84 -4.13
CA LYS A 395 20.53 27.67 -3.01
C LYS A 395 21.99 28.09 -3.06
#